data_4e6e0e5496ee98d7a09f5f0ab2740d01
#
_entry.id   4e6e0e5496ee98d7a09f5f0ab2740d01
#
_cell.length_a   1.000
_cell.length_b   1.000
_cell.length_c   1.000
_cell.angle_alpha   90.00
_cell.angle_beta   90.00
_cell.angle_gamma   90.00
#
_symmetry.space_group_name_H-M   'P 1'
#
loop_
_entity.id
_entity.type
_entity.pdbx_description
1 polymer ?
#
loop_
_entity_poly.entity_id
_entity_poly.type
_entity_poly.pdbx_seq_one_letter_code
_entity_poly.pdbx_strand_id
1 'polypeptide(L)'
;KDFGVSYLTSALETILQMDGKKAILLDATTGELGACMAKAIDGKKLLKSVLLAPKGKLRGIDEKSFVWNGGNIYPIEIDGTEQDCHKIVRKIFADKQLVKKLSLTVANTANIGRLLPQSFFYTFAFSRLKGIINGDIFYAVPAGNYGNLVSGLYGWRMALPVNGFIVPSTPELTLDAGGNCMVMNSMIPLEKRTPADPASPSNIERLEQIFKANSLMLRSFVYPAAVSEKEVEAACKKLFMQYKVYADHDTAATYAAVLKRSDVAAEEDGAIVLVARDSPALSKDFLMHNLGESPAMPNNITEAFKPVKLDKAPIAPEDT
;
A
#
# COMPACT_ATOMS: atom_id res chain seq x y z
N LYS A 1 -0.35 0.96 7.83
CA LYS A 1 0.39 2.10 7.20
C LYS A 1 1.36 2.76 8.17
N ASP A 2 1.10 2.75 9.49
CA ASP A 2 1.94 3.41 10.52
C ASP A 2 3.43 3.09 10.37
N PHE A 3 3.80 1.81 10.29
CA PHE A 3 5.18 1.38 10.19
C PHE A 3 5.94 2.02 9.02
N GLY A 4 5.37 1.96 7.82
CA GLY A 4 6.00 2.53 6.63
C GLY A 4 6.04 4.07 6.64
N VAL A 5 5.03 4.74 7.21
CA VAL A 5 5.01 6.20 7.35
C VAL A 5 6.04 6.66 8.38
N SER A 6 6.11 5.99 9.53
CA SER A 6 7.08 6.29 10.58
C SER A 6 8.51 6.10 10.11
N TYR A 7 8.79 5.02 9.35
CA TYR A 7 10.10 4.81 8.75
C TYR A 7 10.45 5.93 7.76
N LEU A 8 9.54 6.23 6.82
CA LEU A 8 9.74 7.27 5.82
C LEU A 8 10.06 8.62 6.46
N THR A 9 9.24 9.07 7.40
CA THR A 9 9.41 10.38 8.03
C THR A 9 10.69 10.44 8.86
N SER A 10 11.08 9.36 9.54
CA SER A 10 12.32 9.31 10.31
C SER A 10 13.56 9.30 9.41
N ALA A 11 13.54 8.52 8.32
CA ALA A 11 14.62 8.50 7.35
C ALA A 11 14.78 9.86 6.65
N LEU A 12 13.66 10.48 6.22
CA LEU A 12 13.68 11.80 5.61
C LEU A 12 14.20 12.87 6.58
N GLU A 13 13.75 12.88 7.84
CA GLU A 13 14.25 13.85 8.83
C GLU A 13 15.77 13.75 8.99
N THR A 14 16.31 12.52 9.04
CA THR A 14 17.77 12.29 9.13
C THR A 14 18.51 12.80 7.88
N ILE A 15 18.01 12.47 6.69
CA ILE A 15 18.61 12.91 5.42
C ILE A 15 18.58 14.44 5.32
N LEU A 16 17.44 15.05 5.65
CA LEU A 16 17.28 16.50 5.60
C LEU A 16 18.19 17.23 6.59
N GLN A 17 18.42 16.61 7.76
CA GLN A 17 19.38 17.14 8.74
C GLN A 17 20.80 17.11 8.19
N MET A 18 21.21 16.02 7.52
CA MET A 18 22.53 15.91 6.89
C MET A 18 22.71 16.92 5.75
N ASP A 19 21.64 17.19 4.99
CA ASP A 19 21.65 18.10 3.85
C ASP A 19 21.43 19.58 4.23
N GLY A 20 21.05 19.87 5.47
CA GLY A 20 20.67 21.23 5.92
C GLY A 20 19.41 21.76 5.25
N LYS A 21 18.46 20.87 4.88
CA LYS A 21 17.25 21.21 4.12
C LYS A 21 15.97 20.95 4.91
N LYS A 22 14.84 21.41 4.36
CA LYS A 22 13.49 21.11 4.82
C LYS A 22 12.68 20.56 3.66
N ALA A 23 11.62 19.81 3.96
CA ALA A 23 10.71 19.29 2.94
C ALA A 23 9.24 19.33 3.40
N ILE A 24 8.35 19.28 2.41
CA ILE A 24 6.90 19.22 2.62
C ILE A 24 6.39 17.95 1.95
N LEU A 25 5.68 17.15 2.72
CA LEU A 25 4.91 16.00 2.23
C LEU A 25 3.54 16.51 1.80
N LEU A 26 3.17 16.29 0.54
CA LEU A 26 1.86 16.67 0.00
C LEU A 26 1.11 15.44 -0.47
N ASP A 27 0.01 15.13 0.19
CA ASP A 27 -0.79 13.94 -0.10
C ASP A 27 -2.28 14.24 -0.10
N ALA A 28 -3.02 13.50 -0.96
CA ALA A 28 -4.46 13.38 -0.84
C ALA A 28 -4.80 12.18 0.05
N THR A 29 -5.80 12.32 0.93
CA THR A 29 -6.19 11.27 1.86
C THR A 29 -7.69 11.26 2.13
N THR A 30 -8.25 10.06 2.28
CA THR A 30 -9.64 9.86 2.75
C THR A 30 -9.70 9.27 4.16
N GLY A 31 -8.58 9.23 4.89
CA GLY A 31 -8.59 8.79 6.28
C GLY A 31 -7.26 8.26 6.82
N GLU A 32 -6.92 7.00 6.56
CA GLU A 32 -5.84 6.30 7.24
C GLU A 32 -4.46 6.98 7.17
N LEU A 33 -4.11 7.57 6.02
CA LEU A 33 -2.81 8.23 5.88
C LEU A 33 -2.72 9.44 6.81
N GLY A 34 -3.82 10.18 6.99
CA GLY A 34 -3.87 11.32 7.93
C GLY A 34 -3.54 10.91 9.35
N ALA A 35 -4.19 9.86 9.86
CA ALA A 35 -3.94 9.33 11.19
C ALA A 35 -2.48 8.85 11.39
N CYS A 36 -1.92 8.16 10.38
CA CYS A 36 -0.52 7.73 10.39
C CYS A 36 0.44 8.94 10.39
N MET A 37 0.14 9.96 9.59
CA MET A 37 0.96 11.17 9.50
C MET A 37 0.98 11.94 10.82
N ALA A 38 -0.17 12.05 11.50
CA ALA A 38 -0.25 12.75 12.79
C ALA A 38 0.74 12.20 13.81
N LYS A 39 0.88 10.87 13.88
CA LYS A 39 1.83 10.20 14.77
C LYS A 39 3.27 10.27 14.28
N ALA A 40 3.49 10.08 12.97
CA ALA A 40 4.82 9.92 12.42
C ALA A 40 5.59 11.24 12.29
N ILE A 41 4.88 12.37 12.15
CA ILE A 41 5.49 13.67 11.95
C ILE A 41 5.60 14.49 13.26
N ASP A 42 4.97 14.02 14.33
CA ASP A 42 5.05 14.69 15.61
C ASP A 42 6.51 14.85 16.06
N GLY A 43 6.87 16.06 16.51
CA GLY A 43 8.21 16.43 16.92
C GLY A 43 9.24 16.59 15.79
N LYS A 44 8.92 16.31 14.53
CA LYS A 44 9.83 16.56 13.39
C LYS A 44 9.98 18.06 13.13
N LYS A 45 11.23 18.50 12.95
CA LYS A 45 11.55 19.93 12.79
C LYS A 45 11.76 20.34 11.34
N LEU A 46 12.10 19.39 10.48
CA LEU A 46 12.47 19.63 9.08
C LEU A 46 11.38 19.20 8.10
N LEU A 47 10.37 18.47 8.60
CA LEU A 47 9.24 17.98 7.82
C LEU A 47 7.94 18.70 8.19
N LYS A 48 7.16 19.02 7.17
CA LYS A 48 5.76 19.41 7.29
C LYS A 48 4.91 18.53 6.37
N SER A 49 3.62 18.39 6.69
CA SER A 49 2.68 17.65 5.85
C SER A 49 1.50 18.54 5.48
N VAL A 50 1.14 18.51 4.21
CA VAL A 50 -0.11 19.09 3.67
C VAL A 50 -1.00 17.91 3.28
N LEU A 51 -2.18 17.83 3.87
CA LEU A 51 -3.15 16.76 3.64
C LEU A 51 -4.41 17.34 3.00
N LEU A 52 -4.66 16.98 1.75
CA LEU A 52 -5.88 17.32 1.05
C LEU A 52 -6.92 16.23 1.25
N ALA A 53 -8.13 16.58 1.63
CA ALA A 53 -9.22 15.62 1.77
C ALA A 53 -10.53 16.20 1.26
N PRO A 54 -11.44 15.38 0.72
CA PRO A 54 -12.80 15.82 0.47
C PRO A 54 -13.45 16.27 1.78
N LYS A 55 -14.33 17.25 1.70
CA LYS A 55 -15.10 17.80 2.83
C LYS A 55 -15.70 16.70 3.71
N GLY A 56 -15.46 16.79 5.02
CA GLY A 56 -15.95 15.84 6.01
C GLY A 56 -15.30 14.43 5.95
N LYS A 57 -14.22 14.26 5.19
CA LYS A 57 -13.53 12.95 5.05
C LYS A 57 -12.23 12.85 5.84
N LEU A 58 -11.75 13.92 6.46
CA LEU A 58 -10.59 13.85 7.34
C LEU A 58 -10.86 12.94 8.55
N ARG A 59 -9.87 12.14 8.90
CA ARG A 59 -9.95 11.14 9.98
C ARG A 59 -8.65 11.10 10.79
N GLY A 60 -8.79 10.83 12.09
CA GLY A 60 -7.72 10.38 12.96
C GLY A 60 -6.56 11.36 13.19
N ILE A 61 -6.73 12.64 12.86
CA ILE A 61 -5.73 13.68 13.10
C ILE A 61 -6.11 14.41 14.38
N ASP A 62 -5.21 14.45 15.34
CA ASP A 62 -5.37 15.25 16.55
C ASP A 62 -5.20 16.74 16.23
N GLU A 63 -6.05 17.59 16.83
CA GLU A 63 -6.03 19.04 16.62
C GLU A 63 -4.66 19.66 16.95
N LYS A 64 -3.97 19.17 17.97
CA LYS A 64 -2.60 19.61 18.31
C LYS A 64 -1.58 19.40 17.17
N SER A 65 -1.86 18.49 16.22
CA SER A 65 -1.03 18.27 15.04
C SER A 65 -1.17 19.38 13.99
N PHE A 66 -2.19 20.24 14.09
CA PHE A 66 -2.44 21.30 13.14
C PHE A 66 -1.41 22.43 13.27
N VAL A 67 -1.00 22.97 12.13
CA VAL A 67 0.04 24.01 12.08
C VAL A 67 -0.36 25.27 12.90
N TRP A 68 -1.63 25.66 12.87
CA TRP A 68 -2.09 26.82 13.63
C TRP A 68 -2.13 26.61 15.15
N ASN A 69 -1.95 25.37 15.59
CA ASN A 69 -1.77 24.98 16.99
C ASN A 69 -0.32 24.60 17.33
N GLY A 70 0.63 24.97 16.45
CA GLY A 70 2.05 24.69 16.65
C GLY A 70 2.51 23.31 16.15
N GLY A 71 1.62 22.51 15.53
CA GLY A 71 1.94 21.23 14.92
C GLY A 71 2.60 21.34 13.53
N ASN A 72 2.69 20.21 12.84
CA ASN A 72 3.40 20.08 11.56
C ASN A 72 2.47 19.78 10.38
N ILE A 73 1.16 19.69 10.58
CA ILE A 73 0.20 19.28 9.57
C ILE A 73 -0.68 20.45 9.16
N TYR A 74 -0.81 20.64 7.84
CA TYR A 74 -1.79 21.53 7.20
C TYR A 74 -2.93 20.68 6.64
N PRO A 75 -4.00 20.42 7.40
CA PRO A 75 -5.17 19.74 6.87
C PRO A 75 -6.01 20.74 6.07
N ILE A 76 -6.36 20.39 4.85
CA ILE A 76 -7.15 21.22 3.94
C ILE A 76 -8.31 20.38 3.40
N GLU A 77 -9.53 20.83 3.63
CA GLU A 77 -10.70 20.25 3.02
C GLU A 77 -10.99 20.91 1.66
N ILE A 78 -11.27 20.05 0.68
CA ILE A 78 -11.67 20.45 -0.68
C ILE A 78 -13.18 20.22 -0.80
N ASP A 79 -13.92 21.23 -1.27
CA ASP A 79 -15.35 21.12 -1.55
C ASP A 79 -15.57 20.38 -2.88
N GLY A 80 -15.16 19.11 -2.91
CA GLY A 80 -15.13 18.27 -4.07
C GLY A 80 -14.95 16.80 -3.69
N THR A 81 -14.55 16.01 -4.69
CA THR A 81 -14.35 14.57 -4.57
C THR A 81 -12.89 14.21 -4.27
N GLU A 82 -12.63 12.94 -3.98
CA GLU A 82 -11.26 12.40 -3.90
C GLU A 82 -10.48 12.62 -5.21
N GLN A 83 -11.16 12.47 -6.34
CA GLN A 83 -10.55 12.71 -7.66
C GLN A 83 -10.13 14.16 -7.85
N ASP A 84 -10.84 15.11 -7.27
CA ASP A 84 -10.46 16.52 -7.32
C ASP A 84 -9.22 16.78 -6.45
N CYS A 85 -9.14 16.18 -5.26
CA CYS A 85 -7.90 16.20 -4.47
C CYS A 85 -6.70 15.61 -5.24
N HIS A 86 -6.91 14.49 -5.94
CA HIS A 86 -5.87 13.88 -6.79
C HIS A 86 -5.45 14.79 -7.95
N LYS A 87 -6.40 15.48 -8.61
CA LYS A 87 -6.09 16.45 -9.67
C LYS A 87 -5.24 17.60 -9.16
N ILE A 88 -5.55 18.13 -7.98
CA ILE A 88 -4.78 19.19 -7.34
C ILE A 88 -3.34 18.73 -7.07
N VAL A 89 -3.15 17.55 -6.48
CA VAL A 89 -1.81 16.99 -6.23
C VAL A 89 -1.05 16.85 -7.56
N ARG A 90 -1.66 16.31 -8.61
CA ARG A 90 -1.02 16.18 -9.93
C ARG A 90 -0.62 17.52 -10.53
N LYS A 91 -1.51 18.52 -10.45
CA LYS A 91 -1.27 19.90 -10.92
C LYS A 91 -0.04 20.51 -10.22
N ILE A 92 0.04 20.37 -8.89
CA ILE A 92 1.17 20.88 -8.10
C ILE A 92 2.47 20.17 -8.46
N PHE A 93 2.47 18.84 -8.57
CA PHE A 93 3.68 18.07 -8.94
C PHE A 93 4.09 18.23 -10.41
N ALA A 94 3.21 18.73 -11.28
CA ALA A 94 3.56 19.12 -12.65
C ALA A 94 4.43 20.38 -12.70
N ASP A 95 4.27 21.29 -11.75
CA ASP A 95 5.14 22.48 -11.61
C ASP A 95 6.48 22.12 -10.96
N LYS A 96 7.47 21.83 -11.78
CA LYS A 96 8.81 21.42 -11.32
C LYS A 96 9.54 22.53 -10.56
N GLN A 97 9.23 23.81 -10.81
CA GLN A 97 9.84 24.93 -10.09
C GLN A 97 9.29 25.00 -8.67
N LEU A 98 7.98 24.87 -8.51
CA LEU A 98 7.31 24.82 -7.21
C LEU A 98 7.79 23.62 -6.39
N VAL A 99 7.83 22.42 -7.00
CA VAL A 99 8.33 21.19 -6.37
C VAL A 99 9.75 21.39 -5.82
N LYS A 100 10.63 21.95 -6.62
CA LYS A 100 12.03 22.22 -6.21
C LYS A 100 12.10 23.29 -5.11
N LYS A 101 11.36 24.41 -5.26
CA LYS A 101 11.36 25.53 -4.32
C LYS A 101 10.90 25.12 -2.92
N LEU A 102 9.88 24.29 -2.83
CA LEU A 102 9.29 23.83 -1.58
C LEU A 102 9.82 22.47 -1.12
N SER A 103 10.70 21.85 -1.90
CA SER A 103 11.18 20.48 -1.66
C SER A 103 10.00 19.50 -1.43
N LEU A 104 9.02 19.55 -2.35
CA LEU A 104 7.82 18.72 -2.24
C LEU A 104 8.14 17.25 -2.50
N THR A 105 7.57 16.39 -1.67
CA THR A 105 7.54 14.94 -1.88
C THR A 105 6.20 14.39 -1.38
N VAL A 106 6.02 13.07 -1.44
CA VAL A 106 4.77 12.40 -1.01
C VAL A 106 5.07 11.38 0.09
N ALA A 107 4.08 11.09 0.93
CA ALA A 107 4.14 10.02 1.93
C ALA A 107 3.48 8.72 1.45
N ASN A 108 2.93 8.68 0.24
CA ASN A 108 2.37 7.48 -0.35
C ASN A 108 3.44 6.58 -1.02
N THR A 109 3.04 5.50 -1.70
CA THR A 109 3.96 4.51 -2.26
C THR A 109 4.69 4.96 -3.53
N ALA A 110 4.44 6.17 -4.07
CA ALA A 110 5.33 6.77 -5.05
C ALA A 110 6.72 7.08 -4.45
N ASN A 111 6.79 7.23 -3.13
CA ASN A 111 8.05 7.37 -2.41
C ASN A 111 8.59 5.98 -2.00
N ILE A 112 9.82 5.66 -2.44
CA ILE A 112 10.46 4.38 -2.13
C ILE A 112 10.60 4.12 -0.62
N GLY A 113 10.74 5.17 0.19
CA GLY A 113 10.79 5.07 1.65
C GLY A 113 9.51 4.52 2.28
N ARG A 114 8.41 4.44 1.50
CA ARG A 114 7.18 3.75 1.90
C ARG A 114 7.20 2.27 1.56
N LEU A 115 7.95 1.87 0.56
CA LEU A 115 8.03 0.49 0.10
C LEU A 115 9.12 -0.31 0.83
N LEU A 116 10.31 0.24 0.93
CA LEU A 116 11.46 -0.45 1.54
C LEU A 116 11.16 -1.07 2.92
N PRO A 117 10.55 -0.35 3.87
CA PRO A 117 10.31 -0.93 5.20
C PRO A 117 9.29 -2.08 5.19
N GLN A 118 8.45 -2.18 4.15
CA GLN A 118 7.55 -3.32 4.03
C GLN A 118 8.31 -4.63 3.76
N SER A 119 9.53 -4.57 3.19
CA SER A 119 10.37 -5.77 3.00
C SER A 119 10.76 -6.43 4.33
N PHE A 120 10.75 -5.69 5.43
CA PHE A 120 11.07 -6.22 6.76
C PHE A 120 10.05 -7.25 7.24
N PHE A 121 8.79 -7.13 6.84
CA PHE A 121 7.77 -8.14 7.17
C PHE A 121 8.06 -9.48 6.53
N TYR A 122 8.53 -9.49 5.28
CA TYR A 122 8.94 -10.69 4.56
C TYR A 122 10.17 -11.33 5.21
N THR A 123 11.17 -10.51 5.53
CA THR A 123 12.37 -10.97 6.24
C THR A 123 12.03 -11.53 7.62
N PHE A 124 11.12 -10.88 8.35
CA PHE A 124 10.66 -11.37 9.65
C PHE A 124 9.94 -12.71 9.52
N ALA A 125 9.00 -12.84 8.57
CA ALA A 125 8.29 -14.10 8.33
C ALA A 125 9.29 -15.22 7.98
N PHE A 126 10.23 -14.96 7.07
CA PHE A 126 11.30 -15.92 6.74
C PHE A 126 12.11 -16.32 7.99
N SER A 127 12.47 -15.36 8.83
CA SER A 127 13.23 -15.65 10.06
C SER A 127 12.51 -16.59 11.03
N ARG A 128 11.18 -16.63 10.97
CA ARG A 128 10.35 -17.53 11.78
C ARG A 128 10.20 -18.93 11.15
N LEU A 129 10.30 -19.01 9.84
CA LEU A 129 10.13 -20.24 9.10
C LEU A 129 11.44 -21.01 8.90
N LYS A 130 12.57 -20.31 8.79
CA LYS A 130 13.88 -20.95 8.62
C LYS A 130 14.17 -21.91 9.80
N GLY A 131 14.53 -23.14 9.48
CA GLY A 131 14.73 -24.20 10.48
C GLY A 131 13.47 -25.01 10.82
N ILE A 132 12.29 -24.62 10.28
CA ILE A 132 11.06 -25.41 10.34
C ILE A 132 10.73 -25.94 8.93
N ILE A 133 10.99 -25.12 7.91
CA ILE A 133 10.71 -25.39 6.50
C ILE A 133 12.03 -25.70 5.79
N ASN A 134 12.09 -26.81 5.07
CA ASN A 134 13.24 -27.22 4.26
C ASN A 134 13.00 -27.04 2.75
N GLY A 135 11.74 -26.90 2.33
CA GLY A 135 11.33 -26.73 0.94
C GLY A 135 11.15 -25.27 0.54
N ASP A 136 10.46 -25.06 -0.56
CA ASP A 136 10.21 -23.77 -1.17
C ASP A 136 9.35 -22.86 -0.30
N ILE A 137 9.67 -21.57 -0.31
CA ILE A 137 8.88 -20.54 0.38
C ILE A 137 8.30 -19.57 -0.65
N PHE A 138 6.97 -19.50 -0.68
CA PHE A 138 6.21 -18.54 -1.47
C PHE A 138 5.52 -17.54 -0.57
N TYR A 139 5.30 -16.34 -1.09
CA TYR A 139 4.44 -15.34 -0.44
C TYR A 139 3.21 -15.09 -1.28
N ALA A 140 2.04 -15.22 -0.67
CA ALA A 140 0.78 -14.83 -1.29
C ALA A 140 0.41 -13.43 -0.82
N VAL A 141 0.30 -12.48 -1.76
CA VAL A 141 0.16 -11.04 -1.47
C VAL A 141 -1.05 -10.45 -2.16
N PRO A 142 -1.83 -9.60 -1.47
CA PRO A 142 -2.91 -8.85 -2.09
C PRO A 142 -2.39 -7.95 -3.22
N ALA A 143 -3.13 -7.88 -4.32
CA ALA A 143 -2.74 -7.06 -5.47
C ALA A 143 -2.68 -5.57 -5.11
N GLY A 144 -3.78 -4.97 -4.71
CA GLY A 144 -3.88 -3.55 -4.37
C GLY A 144 -3.22 -2.67 -5.45
N ASN A 145 -2.32 -1.79 -5.03
CA ASN A 145 -1.49 -0.97 -5.93
C ASN A 145 -0.08 -1.57 -6.13
N TYR A 146 0.08 -2.85 -5.97
CA TYR A 146 1.33 -3.63 -6.08
C TYR A 146 2.46 -3.21 -5.12
N GLY A 147 2.26 -2.24 -4.25
CA GLY A 147 3.30 -1.78 -3.32
C GLY A 147 3.83 -2.90 -2.44
N ASN A 148 2.97 -3.80 -1.98
CA ASN A 148 3.34 -4.94 -1.16
C ASN A 148 4.17 -5.96 -1.96
N LEU A 149 3.73 -6.33 -3.17
CA LEU A 149 4.47 -7.21 -4.07
C LEU A 149 5.85 -6.63 -4.41
N VAL A 150 5.93 -5.36 -4.81
CA VAL A 150 7.20 -4.67 -5.12
C VAL A 150 8.13 -4.66 -3.91
N SER A 151 7.59 -4.48 -2.71
CA SER A 151 8.39 -4.53 -1.49
C SER A 151 8.96 -5.93 -1.20
N GLY A 152 8.17 -6.98 -1.41
CA GLY A 152 8.64 -8.37 -1.32
C GLY A 152 9.74 -8.66 -2.34
N LEU A 153 9.57 -8.17 -3.58
CA LEU A 153 10.58 -8.30 -4.63
C LEU A 153 11.86 -7.50 -4.35
N TYR A 154 11.78 -6.35 -3.66
CA TYR A 154 12.97 -5.68 -3.15
C TYR A 154 13.66 -6.54 -2.09
N GLY A 155 12.92 -7.20 -1.20
CA GLY A 155 13.46 -8.19 -0.27
C GLY A 155 14.24 -9.30 -0.99
N TRP A 156 13.66 -9.87 -2.05
CA TRP A 156 14.34 -10.85 -2.89
C TRP A 156 15.62 -10.28 -3.53
N ARG A 157 15.59 -9.06 -4.06
CA ARG A 157 16.80 -8.40 -4.60
C ARG A 157 17.88 -8.15 -3.53
N MET A 158 17.50 -8.08 -2.27
CA MET A 158 18.40 -8.01 -1.11
C MET A 158 18.74 -9.40 -0.53
N ALA A 159 18.59 -10.47 -1.31
CA ALA A 159 18.90 -11.84 -0.99
C ALA A 159 17.97 -12.51 0.04
N LEU A 160 16.72 -12.05 0.19
CA LEU A 160 15.71 -12.81 0.91
C LEU A 160 15.42 -14.10 0.13
N PRO A 161 15.61 -15.29 0.74
CA PRO A 161 15.30 -16.55 0.09
C PRO A 161 13.78 -16.71 -0.07
N VAL A 162 13.31 -16.63 -1.31
CA VAL A 162 11.90 -16.79 -1.69
C VAL A 162 11.82 -17.33 -3.09
N ASN A 163 10.90 -18.26 -3.33
CA ASN A 163 10.75 -18.96 -4.59
C ASN A 163 9.75 -18.30 -5.53
N GLY A 164 8.87 -17.43 -4.97
CA GLY A 164 7.97 -16.64 -5.78
C GLY A 164 6.83 -16.00 -5.01
N PHE A 165 6.00 -15.27 -5.77
CA PHE A 165 4.85 -14.52 -5.24
C PHE A 165 3.59 -14.93 -5.97
N ILE A 166 2.55 -15.31 -5.21
CA ILE A 166 1.20 -15.60 -5.72
C ILE A 166 0.35 -14.35 -5.47
N VAL A 167 -0.37 -13.88 -6.50
CA VAL A 167 -1.19 -12.67 -6.40
C VAL A 167 -2.53 -12.85 -7.12
N PRO A 168 -3.62 -12.26 -6.63
CA PRO A 168 -4.84 -12.13 -7.42
C PRO A 168 -4.56 -11.33 -8.71
N SER A 169 -5.10 -11.78 -9.85
CA SER A 169 -5.00 -11.04 -11.11
C SER A 169 -5.77 -9.73 -11.06
N THR A 170 -5.26 -8.74 -11.77
CA THR A 170 -5.91 -7.47 -12.04
C THR A 170 -5.84 -7.16 -13.53
N PRO A 171 -6.50 -6.10 -14.03
CA PRO A 171 -6.36 -5.69 -15.43
C PRO A 171 -4.92 -5.41 -15.86
N GLU A 172 -4.07 -4.89 -14.93
CA GLU A 172 -2.68 -4.54 -15.23
C GLU A 172 -1.71 -5.70 -15.04
N LEU A 173 -2.03 -6.66 -14.17
CA LEU A 173 -1.20 -7.83 -13.86
C LEU A 173 -2.05 -9.09 -13.99
N THR A 174 -1.96 -9.75 -15.12
CA THR A 174 -2.83 -10.84 -15.51
C THR A 174 -2.06 -12.02 -16.08
N LEU A 175 -2.75 -12.94 -16.74
CA LEU A 175 -2.22 -14.13 -17.37
C LEU A 175 -2.24 -13.98 -18.89
N ASP A 176 -1.20 -14.45 -19.57
CA ASP A 176 -1.22 -14.68 -21.01
C ASP A 176 -1.98 -15.97 -21.36
N ALA A 177 -2.12 -16.28 -22.64
CA ALA A 177 -2.79 -17.49 -23.11
C ALA A 177 -2.10 -18.80 -22.64
N GLY A 178 -0.84 -18.73 -22.26
CA GLY A 178 -0.08 -19.86 -21.71
C GLY A 178 -0.12 -19.94 -20.17
N GLY A 179 -0.91 -19.08 -19.50
CA GLY A 179 -1.01 -19.06 -18.04
C GLY A 179 0.16 -18.39 -17.33
N ASN A 180 1.01 -17.66 -18.06
CA ASN A 180 2.15 -16.95 -17.47
C ASN A 180 1.79 -15.52 -17.08
N CYS A 181 2.55 -14.97 -16.14
CA CYS A 181 2.40 -13.59 -15.71
C CYS A 181 2.63 -12.61 -16.87
N MET A 182 1.69 -11.70 -17.06
CA MET A 182 1.74 -10.62 -18.03
C MET A 182 1.43 -9.28 -17.36
N VAL A 183 2.31 -8.31 -17.56
CA VAL A 183 2.10 -6.92 -17.15
C VAL A 183 1.66 -6.12 -18.37
N MET A 184 0.44 -5.57 -18.34
CA MET A 184 -0.13 -4.87 -19.50
C MET A 184 0.67 -3.64 -19.92
N ASN A 185 1.23 -2.92 -18.95
CA ASN A 185 2.07 -1.75 -19.23
C ASN A 185 3.39 -2.09 -19.94
N SER A 186 3.87 -3.35 -19.87
CA SER A 186 5.08 -3.77 -20.59
C SER A 186 4.93 -3.72 -22.10
N MET A 187 3.69 -3.68 -22.61
CA MET A 187 3.40 -3.50 -24.02
C MET A 187 3.57 -2.05 -24.52
N ILE A 188 3.70 -1.10 -23.58
CA ILE A 188 3.91 0.33 -23.91
C ILE A 188 5.42 0.61 -23.83
N PRO A 189 6.06 1.10 -24.91
CA PRO A 189 7.45 1.49 -24.90
C PRO A 189 7.76 2.50 -23.76
N LEU A 190 8.92 2.35 -23.09
CA LEU A 190 9.28 3.15 -21.90
C LEU A 190 9.19 4.67 -22.15
N GLU A 191 9.56 5.11 -23.35
CA GLU A 191 9.51 6.52 -23.76
C GLU A 191 8.08 7.07 -23.92
N LYS A 192 7.09 6.19 -24.02
CA LYS A 192 5.68 6.54 -24.13
C LYS A 192 4.91 6.41 -22.83
N ARG A 193 5.57 5.93 -21.74
CA ARG A 193 4.92 5.78 -20.43
C ARG A 193 4.85 7.10 -19.70
N THR A 194 3.74 7.30 -19.02
CA THR A 194 3.61 8.44 -18.10
C THR A 194 4.47 8.21 -16.85
N PRO A 195 5.01 9.27 -16.24
CA PRO A 195 5.63 9.16 -14.92
C PRO A 195 4.66 8.58 -13.88
N ALA A 196 5.22 7.98 -12.82
CA ALA A 196 4.43 7.48 -11.69
C ALA A 196 3.53 8.59 -11.14
N ASP A 197 2.25 8.28 -10.94
CA ASP A 197 1.27 9.22 -10.43
C ASP A 197 1.57 9.59 -8.96
N PRO A 198 1.86 10.86 -8.65
CA PRO A 198 2.16 11.28 -7.29
C PRO A 198 0.94 11.21 -6.36
N ALA A 199 -0.26 11.22 -6.89
CA ALA A 199 -1.50 11.19 -6.11
C ALA A 199 -1.97 9.75 -5.84
N SER A 200 -1.88 8.87 -6.84
CA SER A 200 -2.38 7.49 -6.75
C SER A 200 -1.46 6.52 -7.51
N PRO A 201 -0.28 6.20 -6.96
CA PRO A 201 0.71 5.35 -7.61
C PRO A 201 0.23 3.90 -7.70
N SER A 202 0.41 3.27 -8.89
CA SER A 202 0.15 1.85 -9.08
C SER A 202 1.35 0.97 -8.72
N ASN A 203 2.56 1.49 -8.76
CA ASN A 203 3.84 0.78 -8.62
C ASN A 203 4.13 -0.27 -9.72
N ILE A 204 3.36 -0.34 -10.76
CA ILE A 204 3.55 -1.31 -11.83
C ILE A 204 4.88 -1.09 -12.59
N GLU A 205 5.28 0.17 -12.76
CA GLU A 205 6.55 0.56 -13.36
C GLU A 205 7.75 0.07 -12.53
N ARG A 206 7.62 -0.01 -11.21
CA ARG A 206 8.67 -0.55 -10.33
C ARG A 206 8.77 -2.06 -10.45
N LEU A 207 7.64 -2.74 -10.62
CA LEU A 207 7.62 -4.18 -10.89
C LEU A 207 8.43 -4.50 -12.15
N GLU A 208 8.22 -3.76 -13.22
CA GLU A 208 8.97 -3.94 -14.46
C GLU A 208 10.46 -3.62 -14.30
N GLN A 209 10.79 -2.54 -13.59
CA GLN A 209 12.18 -2.13 -13.33
C GLN A 209 12.96 -3.19 -12.53
N ILE A 210 12.34 -3.84 -11.56
CA ILE A 210 12.98 -4.89 -10.75
C ILE A 210 13.51 -6.01 -11.64
N PHE A 211 12.73 -6.41 -12.65
CA PHE A 211 13.09 -7.45 -13.60
C PHE A 211 13.83 -6.91 -14.83
N LYS A 212 14.15 -5.60 -14.89
CA LYS A 212 14.79 -4.95 -16.05
C LYS A 212 14.07 -5.28 -17.36
N ALA A 213 12.76 -5.29 -17.35
CA ALA A 213 11.90 -5.72 -18.46
C ALA A 213 12.16 -7.17 -18.94
N ASN A 214 12.79 -8.02 -18.13
CA ASN A 214 12.97 -9.43 -18.45
C ASN A 214 11.68 -10.19 -18.12
N SER A 215 10.87 -10.41 -19.14
CA SER A 215 9.58 -11.10 -19.01
C SER A 215 9.71 -12.55 -18.55
N LEU A 216 10.80 -13.24 -18.88
CA LEU A 216 11.04 -14.63 -18.47
C LEU A 216 11.25 -14.71 -16.95
N MET A 217 12.05 -13.81 -16.38
CA MET A 217 12.23 -13.76 -14.93
C MET A 217 10.92 -13.41 -14.21
N LEU A 218 10.14 -12.45 -14.73
CA LEU A 218 8.84 -12.10 -14.16
C LEU A 218 7.90 -13.33 -14.15
N ARG A 219 7.81 -14.06 -15.27
CA ARG A 219 6.94 -15.23 -15.42
C ARG A 219 7.30 -16.39 -14.50
N SER A 220 8.58 -16.54 -14.17
CA SER A 220 9.05 -17.60 -13.29
C SER A 220 9.06 -17.21 -11.80
N PHE A 221 8.58 -16.02 -11.45
CA PHE A 221 8.67 -15.52 -10.08
C PHE A 221 7.38 -14.88 -9.55
N VAL A 222 6.49 -14.41 -10.43
CA VAL A 222 5.19 -13.86 -10.07
C VAL A 222 4.10 -14.71 -10.71
N TYR A 223 3.19 -15.21 -9.90
CA TYR A 223 2.15 -16.18 -10.27
C TYR A 223 0.75 -15.58 -10.05
N PRO A 224 0.21 -14.83 -11.03
CA PRO A 224 -1.15 -14.32 -10.92
C PRO A 224 -2.18 -15.44 -11.00
N ALA A 225 -3.33 -15.24 -10.38
CA ALA A 225 -4.49 -16.11 -10.53
C ALA A 225 -5.77 -15.29 -10.64
N ALA A 226 -6.56 -15.55 -11.68
CA ALA A 226 -7.88 -14.95 -11.82
C ALA A 226 -8.84 -15.60 -10.83
N VAL A 227 -9.42 -14.82 -9.92
CA VAL A 227 -10.37 -15.28 -8.91
C VAL A 227 -11.71 -14.58 -9.09
N SER A 228 -12.80 -15.33 -8.92
CA SER A 228 -14.15 -14.81 -8.94
C SER A 228 -14.64 -14.51 -7.51
N GLU A 229 -15.66 -13.68 -7.35
CA GLU A 229 -16.25 -13.37 -6.04
C GLU A 229 -16.72 -14.64 -5.30
N LYS A 230 -17.30 -15.61 -6.00
CA LYS A 230 -17.68 -16.91 -5.40
C LYS A 230 -16.50 -17.66 -4.80
N GLU A 231 -15.33 -17.59 -5.44
CA GLU A 231 -14.10 -18.22 -4.93
C GLU A 231 -13.53 -17.44 -3.75
N VAL A 232 -13.66 -16.12 -3.76
CA VAL A 232 -13.29 -15.25 -2.61
C VAL A 232 -14.15 -15.56 -1.40
N GLU A 233 -15.47 -15.67 -1.56
CA GLU A 233 -16.40 -16.05 -0.50
C GLU A 233 -16.10 -17.44 0.05
N ALA A 234 -15.85 -18.42 -0.83
CA ALA A 234 -15.48 -19.79 -0.43
C ALA A 234 -14.15 -19.82 0.33
N ALA A 235 -13.18 -19.03 -0.12
CA ALA A 235 -11.87 -18.89 0.54
C ALA A 235 -12.00 -18.24 1.94
N CYS A 236 -12.83 -17.21 2.08
CA CYS A 236 -13.14 -16.61 3.38
C CYS A 236 -13.71 -17.64 4.36
N LYS A 237 -14.72 -18.40 3.95
CA LYS A 237 -15.31 -19.47 4.75
C LYS A 237 -14.29 -20.55 5.11
N LYS A 238 -13.46 -20.96 4.16
CA LYS A 238 -12.43 -21.97 4.38
C LYS A 238 -11.37 -21.52 5.39
N LEU A 239 -10.86 -20.28 5.28
CA LEU A 239 -9.93 -19.70 6.25
C LEU A 239 -10.52 -19.71 7.66
N PHE A 240 -11.78 -19.31 7.82
CA PHE A 240 -12.43 -19.29 9.12
C PHE A 240 -12.69 -20.70 9.65
N MET A 241 -13.22 -21.61 8.85
CA MET A 241 -13.56 -22.95 9.30
C MET A 241 -12.33 -23.78 9.68
N GLN A 242 -11.27 -23.73 8.86
CA GLN A 242 -10.06 -24.54 9.06
C GLN A 242 -9.08 -23.93 10.06
N TYR A 243 -8.88 -22.61 9.98
CA TYR A 243 -7.80 -21.94 10.71
C TYR A 243 -8.28 -20.94 11.75
N LYS A 244 -9.60 -20.71 11.84
CA LYS A 244 -10.21 -19.71 12.72
C LYS A 244 -9.68 -18.28 12.47
N VAL A 245 -9.32 -18.00 11.22
CA VAL A 245 -8.82 -16.70 10.79
C VAL A 245 -9.93 -15.91 10.10
N TYR A 246 -10.26 -14.75 10.65
CA TYR A 246 -11.05 -13.76 9.92
C TYR A 246 -10.17 -13.10 8.87
N ALA A 247 -10.64 -13.05 7.63
CA ALA A 247 -9.91 -12.43 6.52
C ALA A 247 -10.75 -11.29 5.93
N ASP A 248 -10.12 -10.13 5.71
CA ASP A 248 -10.72 -9.11 4.86
C ASP A 248 -10.87 -9.64 3.42
N HIS A 249 -11.63 -8.92 2.58
CA HIS A 249 -11.90 -9.33 1.21
C HIS A 249 -10.63 -9.60 0.41
N ASP A 250 -9.64 -8.71 0.48
CA ASP A 250 -8.41 -8.85 -0.30
C ASP A 250 -7.52 -10.01 0.19
N THR A 251 -7.51 -10.25 1.49
CA THR A 251 -6.84 -11.43 2.08
C THR A 251 -7.52 -12.71 1.64
N ALA A 252 -8.87 -12.74 1.61
CA ALA A 252 -9.63 -13.88 1.11
C ALA A 252 -9.39 -14.11 -0.39
N ALA A 253 -9.35 -13.05 -1.21
CA ALA A 253 -9.01 -13.13 -2.63
C ALA A 253 -7.59 -13.67 -2.85
N THR A 254 -6.64 -13.25 -2.01
CA THR A 254 -5.27 -13.77 -2.05
C THR A 254 -5.21 -15.26 -1.73
N TYR A 255 -5.97 -15.71 -0.73
CA TYR A 255 -6.06 -17.13 -0.41
C TYR A 255 -6.76 -17.94 -1.53
N ALA A 256 -7.78 -17.37 -2.17
CA ALA A 256 -8.39 -17.97 -3.36
C ALA A 256 -7.37 -18.15 -4.50
N ALA A 257 -6.49 -17.16 -4.70
CA ALA A 257 -5.40 -17.27 -5.66
C ALA A 257 -4.41 -18.41 -5.31
N VAL A 258 -4.09 -18.57 -4.03
CA VAL A 258 -3.28 -19.72 -3.55
C VAL A 258 -3.92 -21.05 -3.93
N LEU A 259 -5.22 -21.18 -3.68
CA LEU A 259 -5.95 -22.43 -3.98
C LEU A 259 -5.99 -22.74 -5.48
N LYS A 260 -5.93 -21.73 -6.34
CA LYS A 260 -5.86 -21.90 -7.80
C LYS A 260 -4.46 -22.21 -8.31
N ARG A 261 -3.43 -21.81 -7.57
CA ARG A 261 -2.03 -21.99 -7.93
C ARG A 261 -1.36 -23.09 -7.10
N SER A 262 -2.10 -24.14 -6.77
CA SER A 262 -1.56 -25.32 -6.11
C SER A 262 -0.46 -26.04 -6.93
N ASP A 263 -0.40 -25.77 -8.24
CA ASP A 263 0.65 -26.22 -9.15
C ASP A 263 2.03 -25.62 -8.84
N VAL A 264 2.07 -24.42 -8.23
CA VAL A 264 3.29 -23.66 -7.96
C VAL A 264 3.96 -24.09 -6.66
N ALA A 265 3.17 -24.47 -5.66
CA ALA A 265 3.66 -24.76 -4.32
C ALA A 265 3.27 -26.21 -3.91
N ALA A 266 3.70 -27.17 -4.70
CA ALA A 266 3.36 -28.59 -4.54
C ALA A 266 4.31 -29.36 -3.62
N GLU A 267 5.40 -28.77 -3.14
CA GLU A 267 6.36 -29.46 -2.29
C GLU A 267 5.82 -29.69 -0.87
N GLU A 268 5.93 -30.92 -0.38
CA GLU A 268 5.45 -31.31 0.95
C GLU A 268 6.12 -30.53 2.09
N ASP A 269 7.41 -30.18 1.93
CA ASP A 269 8.22 -29.46 2.92
C ASP A 269 8.24 -27.93 2.72
N GLY A 270 7.43 -27.42 1.78
CA GLY A 270 7.35 -26.01 1.45
C GLY A 270 6.37 -25.24 2.33
N ALA A 271 6.37 -23.92 2.17
CA ALA A 271 5.41 -23.04 2.83
C ALA A 271 4.89 -21.91 1.93
N ILE A 272 3.62 -21.56 2.12
CA ILE A 272 3.04 -20.36 1.55
C ILE A 272 2.69 -19.39 2.70
N VAL A 273 3.32 -18.23 2.71
CA VAL A 273 3.02 -17.17 3.67
C VAL A 273 1.92 -16.28 3.11
N LEU A 274 0.72 -16.38 3.66
CA LEU A 274 -0.39 -15.50 3.31
C LEU A 274 -0.22 -14.15 4.02
N VAL A 275 -0.04 -13.09 3.25
CA VAL A 275 0.08 -11.71 3.75
C VAL A 275 -1.31 -11.11 3.87
N ALA A 276 -1.76 -10.83 5.10
CA ALA A 276 -3.00 -10.12 5.35
C ALA A 276 -2.85 -8.62 5.06
N ARG A 277 -3.90 -7.98 4.56
CA ARG A 277 -3.86 -6.57 4.19
C ARG A 277 -4.34 -5.65 5.30
N ASP A 278 -5.60 -5.75 5.64
CA ASP A 278 -6.27 -4.85 6.57
C ASP A 278 -6.79 -5.59 7.81
N SER A 279 -7.19 -4.85 8.84
CA SER A 279 -7.88 -5.46 9.95
C SER A 279 -9.23 -6.03 9.46
N PRO A 280 -9.54 -7.29 9.72
CA PRO A 280 -10.80 -7.88 9.30
C PRO A 280 -12.03 -7.16 9.89
N ALA A 281 -11.89 -6.47 11.03
CA ALA A 281 -12.95 -5.65 11.60
C ALA A 281 -13.42 -4.50 10.68
N LEU A 282 -12.57 -4.05 9.74
CA LEU A 282 -12.95 -3.05 8.72
C LEU A 282 -13.82 -3.64 7.60
N SER A 283 -13.82 -4.95 7.43
CA SER A 283 -14.61 -5.68 6.44
C SER A 283 -15.87 -6.31 7.03
N LYS A 284 -16.49 -5.62 8.01
CA LYS A 284 -17.65 -6.16 8.77
C LYS A 284 -18.76 -6.70 7.86
N ASP A 285 -19.18 -5.94 6.87
CA ASP A 285 -20.31 -6.33 6.01
C ASP A 285 -19.97 -7.59 5.19
N PHE A 286 -18.76 -7.69 4.67
CA PHE A 286 -18.27 -8.88 3.97
C PHE A 286 -18.24 -10.11 4.89
N LEU A 287 -17.76 -9.96 6.12
CA LEU A 287 -17.69 -11.04 7.10
C LEU A 287 -19.07 -11.45 7.58
N MET A 288 -19.96 -10.51 7.88
CA MET A 288 -21.35 -10.81 8.27
C MET A 288 -22.09 -11.56 7.16
N HIS A 289 -21.89 -11.16 5.89
CA HIS A 289 -22.50 -11.86 4.75
C HIS A 289 -21.99 -13.31 4.64
N ASN A 290 -20.69 -13.53 4.81
CA ASN A 290 -20.07 -14.83 4.55
C ASN A 290 -20.05 -15.77 5.75
N LEU A 291 -19.89 -15.24 6.97
CA LEU A 291 -19.68 -16.02 8.19
C LEU A 291 -20.82 -15.88 9.21
N GLY A 292 -21.67 -14.87 9.06
CA GLY A 292 -22.69 -14.51 10.06
C GLY A 292 -22.13 -13.78 11.29
N GLU A 293 -20.85 -13.55 11.35
CA GLU A 293 -20.16 -12.88 12.45
C GLU A 293 -18.95 -12.08 11.98
N SER A 294 -18.48 -11.13 12.79
CA SER A 294 -17.25 -10.36 12.55
C SER A 294 -16.54 -10.02 13.85
N PRO A 295 -15.22 -9.86 13.87
CA PRO A 295 -14.51 -9.47 15.08
C PRO A 295 -14.90 -8.05 15.51
N ALA A 296 -14.77 -7.78 16.81
CA ALA A 296 -14.97 -6.45 17.35
C ALA A 296 -13.92 -5.47 16.78
N MET A 297 -14.35 -4.21 16.56
CA MET A 297 -13.44 -3.15 16.12
C MET A 297 -12.43 -2.81 17.23
N PRO A 298 -11.12 -2.93 16.99
CA PRO A 298 -10.11 -2.53 17.97
C PRO A 298 -10.13 -1.02 18.24
N ASN A 299 -9.93 -0.62 19.50
CA ASN A 299 -9.98 0.80 19.90
C ASN A 299 -9.00 1.68 19.14
N ASN A 300 -7.79 1.20 18.87
CA ASN A 300 -6.78 1.95 18.09
C ASN A 300 -7.23 2.21 16.65
N ILE A 301 -8.02 1.32 16.05
CA ILE A 301 -8.61 1.54 14.72
C ILE A 301 -9.75 2.54 14.82
N THR A 302 -10.62 2.41 15.82
CA THR A 302 -11.72 3.38 16.06
C THR A 302 -11.18 4.79 16.18
N GLU A 303 -10.12 5.01 16.97
CA GLU A 303 -9.47 6.33 17.10
C GLU A 303 -8.85 6.82 15.79
N ALA A 304 -8.22 5.91 15.01
CA ALA A 304 -7.62 6.26 13.71
C ALA A 304 -8.67 6.68 12.66
N PHE A 305 -9.92 6.26 12.82
CA PHE A 305 -11.03 6.64 11.94
C PHE A 305 -11.96 7.71 12.51
N LYS A 306 -11.63 8.29 13.67
CA LYS A 306 -12.43 9.33 14.29
C LYS A 306 -12.55 10.56 13.36
N PRO A 307 -13.76 11.05 13.08
CA PRO A 307 -13.95 12.22 12.24
C PRO A 307 -13.24 13.45 12.81
N VAL A 308 -12.62 14.22 11.93
CA VAL A 308 -11.98 15.50 12.25
C VAL A 308 -12.83 16.63 11.68
N LYS A 309 -13.10 17.66 12.48
CA LYS A 309 -13.76 18.89 12.03
C LYS A 309 -12.72 20.00 11.97
N LEU A 310 -12.70 20.73 10.88
CA LEU A 310 -11.88 21.92 10.73
C LEU A 310 -12.74 23.17 10.91
N ASP A 311 -12.19 24.19 11.56
CA ASP A 311 -12.84 25.50 11.69
C ASP A 311 -12.74 26.34 10.41
N LYS A 312 -11.87 25.93 9.47
CA LYS A 312 -11.67 26.60 8.20
C LYS A 312 -12.66 26.09 7.16
N ALA A 313 -13.19 27.01 6.37
CA ALA A 313 -14.04 26.65 5.24
C ALA A 313 -13.27 25.80 4.22
N PRO A 314 -13.91 24.79 3.61
CA PRO A 314 -13.35 24.07 2.49
C PRO A 314 -12.99 24.97 1.32
N ILE A 315 -11.97 24.62 0.57
CA ILE A 315 -11.52 25.35 -0.62
C ILE A 315 -12.19 24.73 -1.86
N ALA A 316 -12.73 25.55 -2.74
CA ALA A 316 -13.25 25.06 -4.01
C ALA A 316 -12.09 24.53 -4.91
N PRO A 317 -12.30 23.46 -5.68
CA PRO A 317 -11.24 22.87 -6.51
C PRO A 317 -10.64 23.86 -7.52
N GLU A 318 -11.41 24.80 -8.03
CA GLU A 318 -10.99 25.85 -8.97
C GLU A 318 -10.11 26.94 -8.33
N ASP A 319 -10.18 27.10 -7.01
CA ASP A 319 -9.39 28.10 -6.27
C ASP A 319 -8.01 27.58 -5.81
N THR A 320 -7.60 26.39 -6.31
CA THR A 320 -6.36 25.70 -5.92
C THR A 320 -5.25 25.76 -6.96
#